data_06a5a21217f08dd5ec6fbe55c0353d05
#
_entry.id   06a5a21217f08dd5ec6fbe55c0353d05
#
_cell.length_a   1.000
_cell.length_b   1.000
_cell.length_c   1.000
_cell.angle_alpha   90.00
_cell.angle_beta   90.00
_cell.angle_gamma   90.00
#
_symmetry.space_group_name_H-M   'P 1'
#
loop_
_entity.id
_entity.type
_entity.pdbx_description
1 polymer ?
#
loop_
_entity_poly.entity_id
_entity_poly.type
_entity_poly.pdbx_seq_one_letter_code
_entity_poly.pdbx_strand_id
1 'polypeptide(L)' 'VGRLMISGCATDFCVDTTLRAAASLDYQIIAVQDAHTTADRPHMNASQIIEHHNFMWQNLLIPDPVQLLRTRQVLDGL' A
#
# COMPACT_ATOMS: atom_id res chain seq x y z
N VAL A 1 3.76 -4.36 -19.14
CA VAL A 1 3.67 -4.50 -17.70
C VAL A 1 2.39 -3.85 -17.21
N GLY A 2 1.74 -4.46 -16.24
CA GLY A 2 0.42 -4.04 -15.81
C GLY A 2 0.44 -3.07 -14.64
N ARG A 3 -0.75 -2.70 -14.24
CA ARG A 3 -1.01 -1.88 -13.07
C ARG A 3 -1.69 -2.76 -12.03
N LEU A 4 -1.26 -2.67 -10.79
CA LEU A 4 -1.87 -3.40 -9.68
C LEU A 4 -2.41 -2.44 -8.65
N MET A 5 -3.61 -2.75 -8.16
CA MET A 5 -4.24 -2.03 -7.07
C MET A 5 -4.17 -2.93 -5.85
N ILE A 6 -3.58 -2.45 -4.77
CA ILE A 6 -3.30 -3.26 -3.60
C ILE A 6 -4.06 -2.77 -2.40
N SER A 7 -4.75 -3.70 -1.74
CA SER A 7 -5.53 -3.46 -0.53
C SER A 7 -5.52 -4.74 0.30
N GLY A 8 -6.18 -4.73 1.44
CA GLY A 8 -6.40 -5.93 2.24
C GLY A 8 -5.72 -5.91 3.59
N CYS A 9 -5.27 -7.08 4.05
CA CYS A 9 -4.71 -7.29 5.40
C CYS A 9 -3.64 -8.40 5.34
N ALA A 10 -2.58 -8.34 6.09
CA ALA A 10 -2.26 -7.27 7.03
C ALA A 10 -1.25 -6.31 6.41
N THR A 11 -1.43 -5.04 6.73
CA THR A 11 -0.60 -3.95 6.24
C THR A 11 0.90 -4.25 6.31
N ASP A 12 1.36 -4.67 7.47
CA ASP A 12 2.78 -4.88 7.77
C ASP A 12 3.29 -6.29 7.46
N PHE A 13 2.45 -7.15 6.94
CA PHE A 13 2.84 -8.49 6.50
C PHE A 13 2.51 -8.71 5.03
N CYS A 14 1.37 -9.36 4.75
CA CYS A 14 1.03 -9.75 3.37
C CYS A 14 0.93 -8.57 2.41
N VAL A 15 0.35 -7.47 2.84
CA VAL A 15 0.17 -6.30 1.98
C VAL A 15 1.52 -5.70 1.62
N ASP A 16 2.37 -5.44 2.60
CA ASP A 16 3.69 -4.87 2.36
C ASP A 16 4.57 -5.80 1.50
N THR A 17 4.54 -7.09 1.80
CA THR A 17 5.31 -8.09 1.03
C THR A 17 4.88 -8.12 -0.43
N THR A 18 3.60 -8.17 -0.68
CA THR A 18 3.06 -8.21 -2.04
C THR A 18 3.37 -6.92 -2.79
N LEU A 19 3.24 -5.78 -2.14
CA LEU A 19 3.52 -4.49 -2.74
C LEU A 19 4.98 -4.39 -3.17
N ARG A 20 5.90 -4.77 -2.29
CA ARG A 20 7.33 -4.73 -2.60
C ARG A 20 7.72 -5.72 -3.70
N ALA A 21 7.12 -6.91 -3.68
CA ALA A 21 7.32 -7.90 -4.74
C ALA A 21 6.85 -7.38 -6.09
N ALA A 22 5.67 -6.76 -6.13
CA ALA A 22 5.14 -6.17 -7.35
C ALA A 22 6.03 -5.04 -7.86
N ALA A 23 6.55 -4.21 -6.95
CA ALA A 23 7.47 -3.14 -7.30
C ALA A 23 8.73 -3.68 -7.95
N SER A 24 9.27 -4.79 -7.45
CA SER A 24 10.48 -5.41 -8.01
C SER A 24 10.23 -6.04 -9.37
N LEU A 25 8.99 -6.30 -9.73
CA LEU A 25 8.60 -6.84 -11.04
C LEU A 25 8.12 -5.74 -12.00
N ASP A 26 8.38 -4.50 -11.66
CA ASP A 26 8.08 -3.32 -12.49
C ASP A 26 6.60 -3.07 -12.75
N TYR A 27 5.72 -3.56 -11.89
CA TYR A 27 4.31 -3.17 -11.96
C TYR A 27 4.11 -1.72 -11.51
N GLN A 28 3.18 -1.04 -12.14
CA GLN A 28 2.68 0.22 -11.61
C GLN A 28 1.75 -0.09 -10.45
N ILE A 29 1.95 0.56 -9.31
CA ILE A 29 1.25 0.21 -8.09
C ILE A 29 0.38 1.36 -7.61
N ILE A 30 -0.89 1.05 -7.34
CA ILE A 30 -1.80 1.93 -6.63
C ILE A 30 -2.05 1.27 -5.28
N ALA A 31 -1.65 1.92 -4.19
CA ALA A 31 -1.98 1.47 -2.84
C ALA A 31 -3.22 2.23 -2.40
N VAL A 32 -4.26 1.49 -2.03
CA VAL A 32 -5.51 2.10 -1.56
C VAL A 32 -5.33 2.41 -0.08
N GLN A 33 -4.98 3.66 0.22
CA GLN A 33 -4.44 4.06 1.53
C GLN A 33 -5.41 3.89 2.70
N ASP A 34 -6.70 3.80 2.45
CA ASP A 34 -7.73 3.58 3.47
C ASP A 34 -8.41 2.22 3.36
N ALA A 35 -7.83 1.30 2.61
CA ALA A 35 -8.41 -0.04 2.40
C ALA A 35 -7.42 -1.17 2.73
N HIS A 36 -6.46 -0.91 3.60
CA HIS A 36 -5.62 -1.96 4.17
C HIS A 36 -5.67 -1.85 5.68
N THR A 37 -5.60 -2.98 6.36
CA THR A 37 -5.77 -3.04 7.80
C THR A 37 -4.73 -3.94 8.44
N THR A 38 -4.59 -3.78 9.75
CA THR A 38 -3.72 -4.63 10.53
C THR A 38 -4.22 -4.64 11.98
N ALA A 39 -3.52 -5.35 12.84
CA ALA A 39 -3.81 -5.39 14.27
C ALA A 39 -2.76 -4.58 15.04
N ASP A 40 -3.10 -4.21 16.28
CA ASP A 40 -2.14 -3.57 17.16
C ASP A 40 -0.97 -4.52 17.44
N ARG A 41 0.23 -3.95 17.51
CA ARG A 41 1.45 -4.67 17.87
C ARG A 41 1.93 -4.15 19.23
N PRO A 42 2.84 -4.86 19.90
CA PRO A 42 3.33 -4.42 21.22
C PRO A 42 3.96 -3.02 21.24
N HIS A 43 4.49 -2.59 20.11
CA HIS A 43 5.23 -1.32 20.00
C HIS A 43 4.53 -0.26 19.15
N MET A 44 3.44 -0.60 18.47
CA MET A 44 2.71 0.31 17.60
C MET A 44 1.25 -0.12 17.50
N ASN A 45 0.34 0.85 17.50
CA ASN A 45 -1.06 0.52 17.24
C ASN A 45 -1.33 0.42 15.73
N ALA A 46 -2.47 -0.16 15.37
CA ALA A 46 -2.84 -0.39 13.97
C ALA A 46 -2.86 0.88 13.15
N SER A 47 -3.38 1.97 13.70
CA SER A 47 -3.46 3.25 13.04
C SER A 47 -2.08 3.79 12.67
N GLN A 48 -1.13 3.68 13.58
CA GLN A 48 0.26 4.10 13.35
C GLN A 48 0.94 3.25 12.28
N ILE A 49 0.69 1.95 12.28
CA ILE A 49 1.27 1.03 11.31
C ILE A 49 0.76 1.36 9.91
N ILE A 50 -0.53 1.60 9.77
CA ILE A 50 -1.15 1.96 8.49
C ILE A 50 -0.54 3.27 7.96
N GLU A 51 -0.48 4.28 8.80
CA GLU A 51 0.07 5.59 8.42
C GLU A 51 1.53 5.48 8.03
N HIS A 52 2.31 4.74 8.81
CA HIS A 52 3.73 4.54 8.54
C HIS A 52 3.97 3.85 7.20
N HIS A 53 3.20 2.80 6.90
CA HIS A 53 3.35 2.09 5.63
C HIS A 53 2.91 2.91 4.43
N ASN A 54 1.85 3.68 4.56
CA ASN A 54 1.45 4.63 3.52
C ASN A 54 2.59 5.59 3.19
N PHE A 55 3.23 6.12 4.22
CA PHE A 55 4.38 7.01 4.06
C PHE A 55 5.54 6.30 3.36
N MET A 56 5.90 5.10 3.83
CA MET A 56 7.02 4.34 3.28
C MET A 56 6.79 3.98 1.82
N TRP A 57 5.62 3.50 1.48
CA TRP A 57 5.31 3.10 0.09
C TRP A 57 5.39 4.29 -0.86
N GLN A 58 4.88 5.43 -0.44
CA GLN A 58 4.92 6.65 -1.24
C GLN A 58 6.35 7.09 -1.54
N ASN A 59 7.28 6.75 -0.67
CA ASN A 59 8.67 7.17 -0.75
C ASN A 59 9.63 6.06 -1.19
N LEU A 60 9.13 4.94 -1.70
CA LEU A 60 9.98 3.89 -2.24
C LEU A 60 10.72 4.42 -3.47
N LEU A 61 12.02 4.10 -3.53
CA LEU A 61 12.87 4.52 -4.64
C LEU A 61 12.74 3.52 -5.79
N ILE A 62 11.73 3.70 -6.60
CA ILE A 62 11.44 2.85 -7.76
C ILE A 62 11.11 3.74 -8.96
N PRO A 63 11.29 3.24 -10.20
CA PRO A 63 11.06 4.05 -11.41
C PRO A 63 9.68 4.67 -11.50
N ASP A 64 8.64 3.88 -11.20
CA ASP A 64 7.27 4.36 -11.16
C ASP A 64 6.82 4.43 -9.69
N PRO A 65 6.79 5.62 -9.08
CA PRO A 65 6.42 5.75 -7.67
C PRO A 65 5.05 5.16 -7.37
N VAL A 66 4.92 4.58 -6.17
CA VAL A 66 3.63 4.07 -5.70
C VAL A 66 2.66 5.25 -5.58
N GLN A 67 1.48 5.09 -6.13
CA GLN A 67 0.42 6.07 -6.05
C GLN A 67 -0.50 5.72 -4.88
N LEU A 68 -0.67 6.64 -3.95
CA LEU A 68 -1.62 6.44 -2.85
C LEU A 68 -2.95 7.09 -3.21
N LEU A 69 -4.00 6.29 -3.26
CA LEU A 69 -5.34 6.78 -3.53
C LEU A 69 -6.28 6.33 -2.41
N ARG A 70 -7.28 7.11 -2.13
CA ARG A 70 -8.36 6.71 -1.25
C ARG A 70 -9.35 5.86 -2.02
N THR A 71 -10.11 5.01 -1.31
CA THR A 71 -11.15 4.19 -1.93
C THR A 71 -12.07 5.03 -2.80
N ARG A 72 -12.47 6.20 -2.32
CA ARG A 72 -13.35 7.10 -3.04
C ARG A 72 -12.77 7.52 -4.39
N GLN A 73 -11.48 7.84 -4.41
CA GLN A 73 -10.78 8.25 -5.64
C GLN A 73 -10.72 7.10 -6.65
N VAL A 74 -10.51 5.89 -6.15
CA VAL A 74 -10.50 4.69 -7.01
C VAL A 74 -11.86 4.49 -7.64
N LEU A 75 -12.91 4.55 -6.85
CA LEU A 75 -14.28 4.36 -7.34
C LEU A 75 -14.68 5.44 -8.33
N ASP A 76 -14.28 6.68 -8.08
CA ASP A 76 -14.60 7.81 -8.97
C ASP A 76 -13.87 7.69 -10.31
N GLY A 77 -12.76 6.95 -10.35
CA GLY A 77 -11.99 6.72 -11.57
C GLY A 77 -12.48 5.55 -12.43
N LEU A 78 -13.44 4.81 -11.94
CA LEU A 78 -14.03 3.70 -12.70
C LEU A 78 -15.13 4.21 -13.69
#